data_d0db94ab75fcab22cfa9fbc5ced59aea
#
_entry.id   d0db94ab75fcab22cfa9fbc5ced59aea
#
_cell.length_a   1.000
_cell.length_b   1.000
_cell.length_c   1.000
_cell.angle_alpha   90.00
_cell.angle_beta   90.00
_cell.angle_gamma   90.00
#
_symmetry.space_group_name_H-M   'P 1'
#
loop_
_entity.id
_entity.type
_entity.pdbx_description
1 polymer ?
#
loop_
_entity_poly.entity_id
_entity_poly.type
_entity_poly.pdbx_seq_one_letter_code
_entity_poly.pdbx_strand_id
1 'polypeptide(L)'
;MLLKEINPVIFKPYGVPLKKLDSYRDSSCSLYEDDARVRSSLWHFEKEAALEPVSGVGLLFVRTEDGIIQKFLLDQPVAIRPGVQFAVLPYQCRLSYRLYYDSPKIITPTVNILTGQGFVPNIHVKTLYTVLYQEKDKQFQFHGEKHPFWELTYVNKGNMTCEVDGEPYQLRQGQMMFFAPHQFHQQKSDGKTPLSFLTLTFDGEMDKPELLSNRALFCDEASLNLIRSMIREEKESQLYGDDMIACQLTQLIITAMLNLLSNAVMT
;
A
#
# COMPACT_ATOMS: atom_id res chain seq x y z
N MET A 1 -4.89 3.55 -7.01
CA MET A 1 -5.45 4.21 -8.23
C MET A 1 -5.60 5.70 -7.95
N LEU A 2 -4.95 6.56 -8.73
CA LEU A 2 -4.98 8.01 -8.51
C LEU A 2 -6.35 8.58 -8.91
N LEU A 3 -6.86 9.51 -8.09
CA LEU A 3 -8.04 10.31 -8.41
C LEU A 3 -7.66 11.34 -9.48
N LYS A 4 -8.47 11.44 -10.53
CA LYS A 4 -8.25 12.37 -11.66
C LYS A 4 -9.33 13.45 -11.67
N GLU A 5 -8.96 14.65 -12.04
CA GLU A 5 -9.94 15.69 -12.37
C GLU A 5 -10.55 15.42 -13.74
N ILE A 6 -11.83 15.77 -13.89
CA ILE A 6 -12.50 15.71 -15.18
C ILE A 6 -12.09 16.92 -16.01
N ASN A 7 -11.31 16.68 -17.05
CA ASN A 7 -10.97 17.68 -18.05
C ASN A 7 -11.18 17.14 -19.47
N PRO A 8 -11.34 18.01 -20.49
CA PRO A 8 -11.68 17.60 -21.86
C PRO A 8 -10.68 16.63 -22.50
N VAL A 9 -9.41 16.64 -22.09
CA VAL A 9 -8.37 15.80 -22.69
C VAL A 9 -8.41 14.39 -22.09
N ILE A 10 -8.31 14.30 -20.76
CA ILE A 10 -8.22 13.00 -20.04
C ILE A 10 -9.56 12.26 -20.06
N PHE A 11 -10.68 13.00 -19.99
CA PHE A 11 -12.03 12.43 -19.95
C PHE A 11 -12.59 12.08 -21.35
N LYS A 12 -11.99 12.59 -22.43
CA LYS A 12 -12.42 12.40 -23.81
C LYS A 12 -12.80 10.96 -24.21
N PRO A 13 -12.10 9.91 -23.78
CA PRO A 13 -12.49 8.53 -24.11
C PRO A 13 -13.87 8.14 -23.54
N TYR A 14 -14.28 8.72 -22.44
CA TYR A 14 -15.47 8.33 -21.67
C TYR A 14 -16.66 9.27 -21.86
N GLY A 15 -16.37 10.52 -22.19
CA GLY A 15 -17.38 11.56 -22.26
C GLY A 15 -16.79 12.94 -22.41
N VAL A 16 -17.59 13.94 -22.07
CA VAL A 16 -17.18 15.34 -22.10
C VAL A 16 -17.73 16.09 -20.87
N PRO A 17 -16.98 17.03 -20.27
CA PRO A 17 -17.53 17.95 -19.29
C PRO A 17 -18.55 18.89 -19.96
N LEU A 18 -19.65 19.20 -19.26
CA LEU A 18 -20.72 20.04 -19.76
C LEU A 18 -20.75 21.38 -19.02
N LYS A 19 -20.93 22.47 -19.77
CA LYS A 19 -21.17 23.79 -19.17
C LYS A 19 -22.66 24.04 -18.86
N LYS A 20 -23.57 23.39 -19.61
CA LYS A 20 -25.03 23.47 -19.50
C LYS A 20 -25.65 22.14 -19.88
N LEU A 21 -26.85 21.89 -19.37
CA LEU A 21 -27.64 20.69 -19.60
C LEU A 21 -28.85 20.94 -20.51
N ASP A 22 -28.85 22.01 -21.29
CA ASP A 22 -30.01 22.41 -22.14
C ASP A 22 -30.42 21.32 -23.14
N SER A 23 -29.43 20.52 -23.62
CA SER A 23 -29.67 19.39 -24.53
C SER A 23 -30.36 18.19 -23.89
N TYR A 24 -30.48 18.15 -22.56
CA TYR A 24 -31.08 17.04 -21.80
C TYR A 24 -32.41 17.39 -21.15
N ARG A 25 -33.03 18.54 -21.51
CA ARG A 25 -34.28 19.00 -20.89
C ARG A 25 -35.45 18.05 -21.12
N ASP A 26 -35.46 17.38 -22.25
CA ASP A 26 -36.53 16.44 -22.64
C ASP A 26 -36.20 14.99 -22.30
N SER A 27 -35.01 14.73 -21.79
CA SER A 27 -34.57 13.39 -21.38
C SER A 27 -35.19 12.95 -20.06
N SER A 28 -35.33 11.63 -19.89
CA SER A 28 -35.70 11.07 -18.59
C SER A 28 -34.67 11.46 -17.54
N CYS A 29 -35.12 11.87 -16.37
CA CYS A 29 -34.27 12.32 -15.29
C CYS A 29 -34.59 11.56 -14.00
N SER A 30 -33.54 11.02 -13.36
CA SER A 30 -33.66 10.40 -12.05
C SER A 30 -32.72 11.11 -11.07
N LEU A 31 -33.26 11.49 -9.90
CA LEU A 31 -32.46 11.99 -8.79
C LEU A 31 -31.98 10.80 -7.94
N TYR A 32 -30.72 10.76 -7.66
CA TYR A 32 -30.09 9.80 -6.75
C TYR A 32 -29.56 10.52 -5.52
N GLU A 33 -29.84 9.95 -4.35
CA GLU A 33 -29.23 10.33 -3.08
C GLU A 33 -28.47 9.11 -2.58
N ASP A 34 -27.17 9.20 -2.51
CA ASP A 34 -26.29 8.07 -2.24
C ASP A 34 -25.34 8.40 -1.07
N ASP A 35 -25.31 7.52 -0.09
CA ASP A 35 -24.36 7.51 1.01
C ASP A 35 -23.56 6.19 1.04
N ALA A 36 -23.77 5.32 0.05
CA ALA A 36 -23.09 4.05 -0.07
C ALA A 36 -21.60 4.23 -0.34
N ARG A 37 -20.78 3.42 0.33
CA ARG A 37 -19.32 3.39 0.14
C ARG A 37 -18.86 2.28 -0.78
N VAL A 38 -19.79 1.43 -1.21
CA VAL A 38 -19.49 0.25 -2.03
C VAL A 38 -20.54 0.15 -3.14
N ARG A 39 -20.09 -0.13 -4.34
CA ARG A 39 -20.94 -0.46 -5.48
C ARG A 39 -20.52 -1.79 -6.09
N SER A 40 -21.47 -2.69 -6.29
CA SER A 40 -21.25 -4.02 -6.87
C SER A 40 -21.62 -4.12 -8.36
N SER A 41 -21.98 -3.03 -8.98
CA SER A 41 -22.38 -2.98 -10.39
C SER A 41 -21.97 -1.67 -11.05
N LEU A 42 -21.69 -1.77 -12.34
CA LEU A 42 -21.54 -0.63 -13.24
C LEU A 42 -22.80 -0.48 -14.05
N TRP A 43 -23.11 0.74 -14.47
CA TRP A 43 -24.21 1.06 -15.36
C TRP A 43 -23.67 1.49 -16.71
N HIS A 44 -24.42 1.24 -17.77
CA HIS A 44 -24.21 1.86 -19.07
C HIS A 44 -25.55 2.04 -19.79
N PHE A 45 -25.54 2.88 -20.81
CA PHE A 45 -26.68 3.22 -21.65
C PHE A 45 -26.30 3.06 -23.11
N GLU A 46 -27.24 2.66 -23.96
CA GLU A 46 -27.02 2.56 -25.41
C GLU A 46 -26.93 3.94 -26.09
N LYS A 47 -27.53 4.96 -25.46
CA LYS A 47 -27.41 6.36 -25.85
C LYS A 47 -26.54 7.11 -24.85
N GLU A 48 -26.18 8.35 -25.22
CA GLU A 48 -25.47 9.24 -24.31
C GLU A 48 -26.33 9.52 -23.07
N ALA A 49 -25.68 9.54 -21.92
CA ALA A 49 -26.28 9.90 -20.63
C ALA A 49 -25.54 11.09 -20.02
N ALA A 50 -26.19 11.87 -19.16
CA ALA A 50 -25.52 12.95 -18.46
C ALA A 50 -25.68 12.82 -16.95
N LEU A 51 -24.65 13.22 -16.23
CA LEU A 51 -24.59 13.30 -14.77
C LEU A 51 -24.44 14.76 -14.35
N GLU A 52 -25.25 15.16 -13.39
CA GLU A 52 -25.18 16.49 -12.77
C GLU A 52 -25.07 16.34 -11.25
N PRO A 53 -23.94 16.66 -10.62
CA PRO A 53 -23.87 16.75 -9.18
C PRO A 53 -24.76 17.89 -8.70
N VAL A 54 -25.63 17.60 -7.72
CA VAL A 54 -26.58 18.57 -7.13
C VAL A 54 -26.06 19.04 -5.78
N SER A 55 -25.60 18.13 -4.96
CA SER A 55 -24.96 18.44 -3.67
C SER A 55 -23.93 17.39 -3.30
N GLY A 56 -22.88 17.80 -2.60
CA GLY A 56 -21.73 16.96 -2.31
C GLY A 56 -20.81 16.80 -3.51
N VAL A 57 -19.79 15.99 -3.33
CA VAL A 57 -18.80 15.66 -4.36
C VAL A 57 -18.84 14.15 -4.62
N GLY A 58 -18.90 13.76 -5.89
CA GLY A 58 -18.94 12.38 -6.31
C GLY A 58 -17.60 11.85 -6.79
N LEU A 59 -17.49 10.54 -6.79
CA LEU A 59 -16.48 9.78 -7.52
C LEU A 59 -17.15 9.07 -8.67
N LEU A 60 -16.76 9.41 -9.87
CA LEU A 60 -17.17 8.74 -11.10
C LEU A 60 -16.13 7.67 -11.45
N PHE A 61 -16.55 6.42 -11.40
CA PHE A 61 -15.78 5.27 -11.84
C PHE A 61 -16.18 4.94 -13.26
N VAL A 62 -15.22 4.82 -14.15
CA VAL A 62 -15.45 4.41 -15.54
C VAL A 62 -14.55 3.22 -15.86
N ARG A 63 -15.12 2.24 -16.56
CA ARG A 63 -14.35 1.08 -17.02
C ARG A 63 -13.79 1.35 -18.41
N THR A 64 -12.50 1.13 -18.56
CA THR A 64 -11.79 1.21 -19.84
C THR A 64 -12.05 -0.04 -20.71
N GLU A 65 -11.72 0.00 -21.97
CA GLU A 65 -11.89 -1.14 -22.90
C GLU A 65 -11.05 -2.35 -22.48
N ASP A 66 -9.88 -2.13 -21.88
CA ASP A 66 -9.01 -3.15 -21.30
C ASP A 66 -9.49 -3.65 -19.92
N GLY A 67 -10.66 -3.19 -19.45
CA GLY A 67 -11.28 -3.64 -18.21
C GLY A 67 -10.79 -2.94 -16.94
N ILE A 68 -9.84 -2.02 -17.02
CA ILE A 68 -9.34 -1.24 -15.88
C ILE A 68 -10.41 -0.22 -15.46
N ILE A 69 -10.59 -0.02 -14.16
CA ILE A 69 -11.50 1.02 -13.64
C ILE A 69 -10.68 2.27 -13.34
N GLN A 70 -11.05 3.38 -13.98
CA GLN A 70 -10.50 4.71 -13.69
C GLN A 70 -11.44 5.51 -12.78
N LYS A 71 -10.89 6.41 -11.99
CA LYS A 71 -11.61 7.20 -10.99
C LYS A 71 -11.43 8.68 -11.26
N PHE A 72 -12.56 9.38 -11.40
CA PHE A 72 -12.62 10.82 -11.63
C PHE A 72 -13.42 11.51 -10.51
N LEU A 73 -13.04 12.75 -10.22
CA LEU A 73 -13.80 13.61 -9.33
C LEU A 73 -15.03 14.14 -10.09
N LEU A 74 -16.24 13.84 -9.60
CA LEU A 74 -17.49 14.33 -10.18
C LEU A 74 -17.93 15.57 -9.39
N ASP A 75 -17.44 16.73 -9.80
CA ASP A 75 -17.71 18.06 -9.22
C ASP A 75 -18.37 19.02 -10.22
N GLN A 76 -18.59 18.58 -11.45
CA GLN A 76 -19.23 19.32 -12.53
C GLN A 76 -20.09 18.39 -13.40
N PRO A 77 -21.07 18.94 -14.15
CA PRO A 77 -21.85 18.13 -15.08
C PRO A 77 -21.00 17.50 -16.18
N VAL A 78 -21.33 16.26 -16.54
CA VAL A 78 -20.63 15.49 -17.59
C VAL A 78 -21.60 14.73 -18.46
N ALA A 79 -21.31 14.62 -19.76
CA ALA A 79 -21.94 13.63 -20.62
C ALA A 79 -21.06 12.37 -20.65
N ILE A 80 -21.70 11.23 -20.59
CA ILE A 80 -21.10 9.90 -20.68
C ILE A 80 -21.46 9.30 -22.05
N ARG A 81 -20.44 8.85 -22.77
CA ARG A 81 -20.62 8.26 -24.09
C ARG A 81 -21.46 6.98 -24.05
N PRO A 82 -22.18 6.66 -25.13
CA PRO A 82 -22.86 5.38 -25.28
C PRO A 82 -21.95 4.19 -25.00
N GLY A 83 -22.45 3.20 -24.26
CA GLY A 83 -21.74 1.96 -23.95
C GLY A 83 -20.68 2.07 -22.85
N VAL A 84 -20.28 3.26 -22.42
CA VAL A 84 -19.30 3.41 -21.33
C VAL A 84 -19.91 2.94 -20.01
N GLN A 85 -19.26 1.96 -19.40
CA GLN A 85 -19.65 1.42 -18.10
C GLN A 85 -19.14 2.33 -16.96
N PHE A 86 -20.05 2.78 -16.10
CA PHE A 86 -19.70 3.68 -15.01
C PHE A 86 -20.47 3.37 -13.72
N ALA A 87 -19.96 3.89 -12.63
CA ALA A 87 -20.68 4.00 -11.34
C ALA A 87 -20.35 5.34 -10.70
N VAL A 88 -21.30 5.82 -9.89
CA VAL A 88 -21.12 7.04 -9.09
C VAL A 88 -21.26 6.67 -7.63
N LEU A 89 -20.36 7.20 -6.81
CA LEU A 89 -20.33 7.01 -5.37
C LEU A 89 -19.96 8.34 -4.68
N PRO A 90 -20.38 8.59 -3.43
CA PRO A 90 -19.99 9.80 -2.72
C PRO A 90 -18.49 9.81 -2.42
N TYR A 91 -17.86 10.98 -2.52
CA TYR A 91 -16.42 11.11 -2.18
C TYR A 91 -16.18 11.03 -0.67
N GLN A 92 -17.03 11.69 0.12
CA GLN A 92 -16.86 11.74 1.59
C GLN A 92 -18.06 11.16 2.34
N CYS A 93 -19.21 11.82 2.33
CA CYS A 93 -20.37 11.46 3.14
C CYS A 93 -21.58 11.11 2.29
N ARG A 94 -22.20 12.14 1.69
CA ARG A 94 -23.41 12.02 0.90
C ARG A 94 -23.22 12.72 -0.43
N LEU A 95 -23.89 12.20 -1.44
CA LEU A 95 -23.92 12.76 -2.77
C LEU A 95 -25.37 12.76 -3.25
N SER A 96 -25.83 13.89 -3.76
CA SER A 96 -27.05 13.99 -4.55
C SER A 96 -26.69 14.36 -5.98
N TYR A 97 -27.14 13.59 -6.95
CA TYR A 97 -26.88 13.84 -8.37
C TYR A 97 -28.07 13.46 -9.23
N ARG A 98 -28.24 14.14 -10.36
CA ARG A 98 -29.20 13.79 -11.40
C ARG A 98 -28.52 13.01 -12.49
N LEU A 99 -29.23 11.99 -12.98
CA LEU A 99 -28.85 11.19 -14.13
C LEU A 99 -29.91 11.38 -15.21
N TYR A 100 -29.49 11.89 -16.37
CA TYR A 100 -30.29 12.10 -17.55
C TYR A 100 -30.01 11.01 -18.58
N TYR A 101 -31.05 10.41 -19.16
CA TYR A 101 -30.90 9.28 -20.08
C TYR A 101 -32.13 9.11 -20.98
N ASP A 102 -31.93 8.58 -22.20
CA ASP A 102 -32.99 8.31 -23.20
C ASP A 102 -32.97 6.84 -23.69
N SER A 103 -32.31 5.96 -22.95
CA SER A 103 -32.30 4.52 -23.21
C SER A 103 -32.34 3.74 -21.88
N PRO A 104 -32.78 2.48 -21.89
CA PRO A 104 -32.79 1.68 -20.67
C PRO A 104 -31.42 1.57 -20.02
N LYS A 105 -31.40 1.60 -18.69
CA LYS A 105 -30.20 1.36 -17.90
C LYS A 105 -29.83 -0.12 -17.93
N ILE A 106 -28.65 -0.43 -18.40
CA ILE A 106 -28.09 -1.78 -18.41
C ILE A 106 -27.11 -1.90 -17.24
N ILE A 107 -27.27 -2.96 -16.43
CA ILE A 107 -26.49 -3.20 -15.23
C ILE A 107 -25.48 -4.33 -15.50
N THR A 108 -24.21 -4.06 -15.26
CA THR A 108 -23.12 -5.05 -15.36
C THR A 108 -22.57 -5.32 -13.96
N PRO A 109 -22.66 -6.56 -13.45
CA PRO A 109 -21.99 -6.94 -12.20
C PRO A 109 -20.49 -6.70 -12.27
N THR A 110 -19.91 -6.27 -11.18
CA THR A 110 -18.47 -6.04 -11.08
C THR A 110 -17.94 -6.49 -9.72
N VAL A 111 -16.63 -6.55 -9.59
CA VAL A 111 -15.98 -6.63 -8.28
C VAL A 111 -16.28 -5.31 -7.52
N ASN A 112 -16.50 -5.40 -6.23
CA ASN A 112 -16.87 -4.26 -5.41
C ASN A 112 -15.95 -3.05 -5.65
N ILE A 113 -16.58 -1.91 -6.01
CA ILE A 113 -15.92 -0.62 -6.09
C ILE A 113 -16.04 0.04 -4.72
N LEU A 114 -14.92 0.30 -4.09
CA LEU A 114 -14.84 0.89 -2.76
C LEU A 114 -14.54 2.38 -2.86
N THR A 115 -15.28 3.18 -2.08
CA THR A 115 -14.98 4.59 -1.86
C THR A 115 -14.92 4.89 -0.38
N GLY A 116 -14.01 5.76 0.02
CA GLY A 116 -14.00 6.33 1.36
C GLY A 116 -13.76 5.35 2.51
N GLN A 117 -13.48 4.08 2.25
CA GLN A 117 -12.76 3.29 3.22
C GLN A 117 -11.32 3.79 3.18
N GLY A 118 -10.85 4.29 4.31
CA GLY A 118 -9.44 4.63 4.46
C GLY A 118 -8.59 3.45 4.00
N PHE A 119 -7.44 3.75 3.42
CA PHE A 119 -6.43 2.74 3.16
C PHE A 119 -6.06 2.10 4.50
N VAL A 120 -6.31 0.81 4.64
CA VAL A 120 -5.80 0.02 5.76
C VAL A 120 -4.52 -0.63 5.25
N PRO A 121 -3.36 -0.26 5.80
CA PRO A 121 -2.10 -0.88 5.41
C PRO A 121 -2.13 -2.38 5.69
N ASN A 122 -1.68 -3.18 4.73
CA ASN A 122 -1.48 -4.61 4.92
C ASN A 122 -0.22 -4.92 5.73
N ILE A 123 0.64 -3.92 5.85
CA ILE A 123 1.91 -3.99 6.58
C ILE A 123 2.06 -2.68 7.34
N HIS A 124 2.19 -2.75 8.65
CA HIS A 124 2.57 -1.59 9.45
C HIS A 124 3.17 -2.01 10.78
N VAL A 125 4.17 -1.27 11.22
CA VAL A 125 4.77 -1.39 12.54
C VAL A 125 3.85 -0.69 13.55
N LYS A 126 3.42 -1.41 14.57
CA LYS A 126 2.53 -0.89 15.64
C LYS A 126 3.31 -0.33 16.81
N THR A 127 4.34 -1.05 17.19
CA THR A 127 5.17 -0.72 18.35
C THR A 127 6.63 -0.99 18.03
N LEU A 128 7.48 -0.04 18.28
CA LEU A 128 8.93 -0.19 18.25
C LEU A 128 9.41 -0.34 19.68
N TYR A 129 10.05 -1.45 20.02
CA TYR A 129 10.55 -1.71 21.38
C TYR A 129 12.00 -1.29 21.56
N THR A 130 12.86 -1.67 20.61
CA THR A 130 14.29 -1.32 20.65
C THR A 130 14.81 -1.00 19.26
N VAL A 131 15.75 -0.08 19.23
CA VAL A 131 16.63 0.17 18.09
C VAL A 131 18.04 0.21 18.65
N LEU A 132 18.90 -0.69 18.23
CA LEU A 132 20.21 -0.85 18.84
C LEU A 132 21.27 -1.11 17.79
N TYR A 133 22.14 -0.12 17.57
CA TYR A 133 23.34 -0.31 16.75
C TYR A 133 24.50 -0.71 17.64
N GLN A 134 25.12 -1.88 17.37
CA GLN A 134 26.13 -2.48 18.20
C GLN A 134 27.44 -2.71 17.43
N GLU A 135 28.55 -2.50 18.12
CA GLU A 135 29.87 -2.91 17.69
C GLU A 135 30.43 -3.95 18.66
N LYS A 136 30.87 -5.08 18.16
CA LYS A 136 31.34 -6.22 18.93
C LYS A 136 32.69 -6.68 18.39
N ASP A 137 33.49 -7.28 19.28
CA ASP A 137 34.69 -7.93 18.87
C ASP A 137 34.44 -9.24 18.10
N LYS A 138 35.50 -9.85 17.61
CA LYS A 138 35.44 -11.11 16.87
C LYS A 138 35.05 -12.33 17.71
N GLN A 139 34.90 -12.19 19.02
CA GLN A 139 34.53 -13.28 19.94
C GLN A 139 33.07 -13.13 20.41
N PHE A 140 32.34 -12.23 19.81
CA PHE A 140 30.94 -12.01 20.18
C PHE A 140 30.10 -13.28 20.08
N GLN A 141 29.40 -13.58 21.16
CA GLN A 141 28.43 -14.65 21.23
C GLN A 141 27.24 -14.20 22.09
N PHE A 142 26.07 -14.31 21.53
CA PHE A 142 24.78 -14.15 22.21
C PHE A 142 24.12 -15.52 22.31
N HIS A 143 23.82 -15.94 23.54
CA HIS A 143 23.37 -17.31 23.83
C HIS A 143 21.90 -17.55 23.52
N GLY A 144 21.21 -16.56 23.04
CA GLY A 144 19.87 -16.64 22.51
C GLY A 144 18.75 -16.18 23.43
N GLU A 145 17.65 -15.89 22.80
CA GLU A 145 16.40 -15.49 23.44
C GLU A 145 15.19 -15.95 22.64
N LYS A 146 14.02 -15.79 23.24
CA LYS A 146 12.73 -16.04 22.64
C LYS A 146 11.73 -15.01 23.18
N HIS A 147 11.10 -14.27 22.29
CA HIS A 147 10.18 -13.20 22.64
C HIS A 147 8.94 -13.19 21.72
N PRO A 148 7.82 -12.53 22.13
CA PRO A 148 6.56 -12.57 21.38
C PRO A 148 6.44 -11.51 20.27
N PHE A 149 7.52 -10.85 19.89
CA PHE A 149 7.57 -9.82 18.87
C PHE A 149 8.61 -10.13 17.80
N TRP A 150 8.59 -9.38 16.72
CA TRP A 150 9.56 -9.49 15.63
C TRP A 150 10.90 -8.90 16.01
N GLU A 151 11.96 -9.47 15.45
CA GLU A 151 13.28 -8.87 15.45
C GLU A 151 13.84 -8.80 14.02
N LEU A 152 14.45 -7.67 13.67
CA LEU A 152 15.29 -7.50 12.49
C LEU A 152 16.73 -7.36 12.93
N THR A 153 17.62 -8.17 12.39
CA THR A 153 19.07 -7.99 12.49
C THR A 153 19.67 -7.71 11.12
N TYR A 154 20.43 -6.61 10.99
CA TYR A 154 21.19 -6.24 9.79
C TYR A 154 22.68 -6.18 10.09
N VAL A 155 23.52 -6.84 9.28
CA VAL A 155 24.98 -6.86 9.43
C VAL A 155 25.59 -5.74 8.60
N ASN A 156 26.13 -4.72 9.31
CA ASN A 156 26.81 -3.59 8.69
C ASN A 156 28.28 -3.88 8.36
N LYS A 157 28.96 -4.67 9.22
CA LYS A 157 30.37 -5.07 9.02
C LYS A 157 30.60 -6.45 9.61
N GLY A 158 31.44 -7.24 8.96
CA GLY A 158 31.80 -8.60 9.37
C GLY A 158 30.76 -9.64 8.91
N ASN A 159 30.80 -10.80 9.56
CA ASN A 159 29.85 -11.89 9.31
C ASN A 159 29.32 -12.43 10.63
N MET A 160 28.06 -12.84 10.59
CA MET A 160 27.31 -13.36 11.73
C MET A 160 26.74 -14.73 11.39
N THR A 161 26.84 -15.67 12.30
CA THR A 161 26.02 -16.88 12.27
C THR A 161 24.85 -16.70 13.20
N CYS A 162 23.65 -16.82 12.66
CA CYS A 162 22.42 -16.91 13.42
C CYS A 162 21.96 -18.36 13.47
N GLU A 163 21.42 -18.79 14.58
CA GLU A 163 20.75 -20.09 14.69
C GLU A 163 19.30 -19.83 15.11
N VAL A 164 18.35 -20.39 14.40
CA VAL A 164 16.91 -20.20 14.65
C VAL A 164 16.28 -21.56 14.82
N ASP A 165 15.74 -21.83 16.00
CA ASP A 165 15.12 -23.12 16.36
C ASP A 165 16.04 -24.33 16.02
N GLY A 166 17.38 -24.16 16.14
CA GLY A 166 18.38 -25.17 15.86
C GLY A 166 18.94 -25.15 14.42
N GLU A 167 18.38 -24.37 13.52
CA GLU A 167 18.83 -24.28 12.12
C GLU A 167 19.81 -23.11 11.93
N PRO A 168 21.01 -23.33 11.35
CA PRO A 168 22.02 -22.30 11.19
C PRO A 168 21.83 -21.47 9.92
N TYR A 169 21.98 -20.15 10.03
CA TYR A 169 21.96 -19.17 8.93
C TYR A 169 23.20 -18.31 8.96
N GLN A 170 23.75 -18.02 7.78
CA GLN A 170 24.91 -17.14 7.65
C GLN A 170 24.48 -15.78 7.13
N LEU A 171 24.71 -14.73 7.92
CA LEU A 171 24.54 -13.34 7.50
C LEU A 171 25.91 -12.73 7.22
N ARG A 172 26.04 -12.16 6.03
CA ARG A 172 27.23 -11.40 5.61
C ARG A 172 26.95 -9.91 5.67
N GLN A 173 28.00 -9.13 5.61
CA GLN A 173 27.87 -7.69 5.45
C GLN A 173 26.88 -7.32 4.32
N GLY A 174 25.96 -6.42 4.59
CA GLY A 174 24.92 -5.98 3.67
C GLY A 174 23.68 -6.90 3.63
N GLN A 175 23.61 -7.89 4.51
CA GLN A 175 22.44 -8.76 4.63
C GLN A 175 21.68 -8.50 5.93
N MET A 176 20.40 -8.80 5.90
CA MET A 176 19.50 -8.74 7.03
C MET A 176 18.69 -10.04 7.17
N MET A 177 18.16 -10.28 8.35
CA MET A 177 17.30 -11.40 8.68
C MET A 177 16.22 -10.97 9.65
N PHE A 178 15.01 -11.50 9.47
CA PHE A 178 13.91 -11.32 10.40
C PHE A 178 13.69 -12.60 11.20
N PHE A 179 13.59 -12.44 12.52
CA PHE A 179 13.15 -13.48 13.44
C PHE A 179 11.69 -13.27 13.77
N ALA A 180 10.88 -14.29 13.55
CA ALA A 180 9.44 -14.22 13.83
C ALA A 180 9.15 -14.32 15.34
N PRO A 181 7.99 -13.86 15.81
CA PRO A 181 7.57 -14.05 17.19
C PRO A 181 7.67 -15.48 17.63
N HIS A 182 8.13 -15.69 18.86
CA HIS A 182 8.29 -16.98 19.50
C HIS A 182 9.33 -17.94 18.87
N GLN A 183 10.18 -17.48 17.97
CA GLN A 183 11.34 -18.25 17.52
C GLN A 183 12.50 -18.09 18.52
N PHE A 184 13.10 -19.19 18.94
CA PHE A 184 14.36 -19.12 19.67
C PHE A 184 15.48 -18.81 18.69
N HIS A 185 16.27 -17.80 18.97
CA HIS A 185 17.39 -17.42 18.11
C HIS A 185 18.62 -17.02 18.93
N GLN A 186 19.76 -17.34 18.38
CA GLN A 186 21.08 -16.98 18.93
C GLN A 186 21.98 -16.46 17.83
N GLN A 187 23.01 -15.69 18.21
CA GLN A 187 23.87 -14.98 17.26
C GLN A 187 25.33 -15.06 17.71
N LYS A 188 26.23 -15.23 16.77
CA LYS A 188 27.66 -15.18 17.03
C LYS A 188 28.44 -14.64 15.84
N SER A 189 29.58 -13.99 16.09
CA SER A 189 30.53 -13.60 15.05
C SER A 189 31.19 -14.81 14.39
N ASP A 190 31.82 -14.61 13.23
CA ASP A 190 32.60 -15.65 12.52
C ASP A 190 33.96 -15.96 13.16
N GLY A 191 34.29 -15.27 14.24
CA GLY A 191 35.59 -15.40 14.94
C GLY A 191 36.77 -14.75 14.23
N LYS A 192 36.60 -14.14 13.05
CA LYS A 192 37.68 -13.62 12.20
C LYS A 192 37.75 -12.09 12.21
N THR A 193 36.60 -11.44 12.08
CA THR A 193 36.50 -9.96 11.97
C THR A 193 35.62 -9.38 13.07
N PRO A 194 35.90 -8.16 13.53
CA PRO A 194 34.95 -7.43 14.36
C PRO A 194 33.61 -7.27 13.64
N LEU A 195 32.54 -7.31 14.41
CA LEU A 195 31.17 -7.29 13.93
C LEU A 195 30.50 -5.95 14.27
N SER A 196 29.79 -5.32 13.33
CA SER A 196 28.83 -4.29 13.65
C SER A 196 27.49 -4.60 13.00
N PHE A 197 26.42 -4.38 13.75
CA PHE A 197 25.07 -4.74 13.33
C PHE A 197 24.01 -3.85 13.98
N LEU A 198 22.88 -3.75 13.32
CA LEU A 198 21.67 -3.10 13.83
C LEU A 198 20.67 -4.18 14.21
N THR A 199 20.08 -4.07 15.40
CA THR A 199 18.93 -4.86 15.84
C THR A 199 17.75 -3.93 16.09
N LEU A 200 16.58 -4.31 15.57
CA LEU A 200 15.30 -3.65 15.88
C LEU A 200 14.32 -4.72 16.34
N THR A 201 13.66 -4.46 17.47
CA THR A 201 12.58 -5.30 17.96
C THR A 201 11.25 -4.52 17.88
N PHE A 202 10.22 -5.14 17.33
CA PHE A 202 8.98 -4.46 17.02
C PHE A 202 7.78 -5.40 16.98
N ASP A 203 6.59 -4.84 17.17
CA ASP A 203 5.33 -5.49 16.89
C ASP A 203 4.67 -4.85 15.67
N GLY A 204 3.97 -5.66 14.88
CA GLY A 204 3.36 -5.19 13.65
C GLY A 204 2.46 -6.21 12.99
N GLU A 205 1.60 -5.73 12.12
CA GLU A 205 0.78 -6.56 11.24
C GLU A 205 1.44 -6.66 9.88
N MET A 206 1.51 -7.88 9.35
CA MET A 206 2.09 -8.17 8.05
C MET A 206 1.26 -9.23 7.34
N ASP A 207 0.88 -8.96 6.10
CA ASP A 207 0.38 -10.00 5.20
C ASP A 207 1.55 -10.89 4.75
N LYS A 208 1.39 -12.21 4.77
CA LYS A 208 2.40 -13.21 4.37
C LYS A 208 3.75 -13.08 5.10
N PRO A 209 3.75 -13.07 6.44
CA PRO A 209 4.96 -12.90 7.25
C PRO A 209 6.01 -13.99 7.01
N GLU A 210 5.61 -15.19 6.57
CA GLU A 210 6.48 -16.32 6.23
C GLU A 210 7.46 -16.01 5.07
N LEU A 211 7.19 -14.98 4.26
CA LEU A 211 8.11 -14.56 3.22
C LEU A 211 9.41 -13.95 3.78
N LEU A 212 9.36 -13.37 4.98
CA LEU A 212 10.51 -12.70 5.60
C LEU A 212 11.34 -13.63 6.48
N SER A 213 10.70 -14.61 7.14
CA SER A 213 11.34 -15.44 8.16
C SER A 213 12.32 -16.44 7.57
N ASN A 214 13.28 -16.85 8.40
CA ASN A 214 14.18 -17.98 8.16
C ASN A 214 15.00 -17.89 6.87
N ARG A 215 15.48 -16.68 6.55
CA ARG A 215 16.36 -16.45 5.40
C ARG A 215 17.20 -15.20 5.54
N ALA A 216 18.42 -15.27 5.00
CA ALA A 216 19.26 -14.10 4.81
C ALA A 216 18.79 -13.33 3.57
N LEU A 217 18.46 -12.05 3.74
CA LEU A 217 18.01 -11.15 2.68
C LEU A 217 19.13 -10.18 2.33
N PHE A 218 19.39 -10.02 1.05
CA PHE A 218 20.34 -9.01 0.59
C PHE A 218 19.66 -7.64 0.55
N CYS A 219 20.33 -6.62 1.10
CA CYS A 219 19.86 -5.24 1.07
C CYS A 219 20.33 -4.56 -0.20
N ASP A 220 19.39 -4.16 -1.06
CA ASP A 220 19.64 -3.27 -2.18
C ASP A 220 19.94 -1.84 -1.70
N GLU A 221 20.26 -0.94 -2.62
CA GLU A 221 20.60 0.45 -2.29
C GLU A 221 19.46 1.19 -1.59
N ALA A 222 18.20 0.91 -1.96
CA ALA A 222 17.03 1.49 -1.31
C ALA A 222 16.93 1.04 0.15
N SER A 223 17.07 -0.26 0.40
CA SER A 223 17.09 -0.85 1.75
C SER A 223 18.24 -0.31 2.60
N LEU A 224 19.45 -0.20 2.02
CA LEU A 224 20.61 0.36 2.71
C LEU A 224 20.42 1.83 3.11
N ASN A 225 19.77 2.63 2.27
CA ASN A 225 19.48 4.03 2.59
C ASN A 225 18.50 4.16 3.75
N LEU A 226 17.46 3.30 3.82
CA LEU A 226 16.54 3.24 4.96
C LEU A 226 17.25 2.85 6.25
N ILE A 227 18.09 1.81 6.20
CA ILE A 227 18.86 1.34 7.36
C ILE A 227 19.81 2.44 7.87
N ARG A 228 20.55 3.10 6.99
CA ARG A 228 21.44 4.23 7.37
C ARG A 228 20.66 5.38 8.00
N SER A 229 19.45 5.66 7.49
CA SER A 229 18.59 6.69 8.07
C SER A 229 18.10 6.31 9.46
N MET A 230 17.66 5.06 9.68
CA MET A 230 17.26 4.58 11.01
C MET A 230 18.40 4.67 12.03
N ILE A 231 19.62 4.29 11.65
CA ILE A 231 20.81 4.41 12.52
C ILE A 231 21.11 5.89 12.85
N ARG A 232 20.87 6.81 11.93
CA ARG A 232 21.05 8.24 12.19
C ARG A 232 19.98 8.79 13.13
N GLU A 233 18.70 8.47 12.91
CA GLU A 233 17.59 8.91 13.77
C GLU A 233 17.79 8.41 15.22
N GLU A 234 18.22 7.16 15.40
CA GLU A 234 18.52 6.61 16.73
C GLU A 234 19.61 7.41 17.45
N LYS A 235 20.67 7.80 16.72
CA LYS A 235 21.77 8.59 17.31
C LYS A 235 21.41 10.04 17.63
N GLU A 236 20.58 10.65 16.82
CA GLU A 236 20.23 12.06 16.92
C GLU A 236 19.11 12.34 17.93
N SER A 237 18.32 11.32 18.31
CA SER A 237 17.21 11.38 19.30
C SER A 237 16.30 12.61 19.13
N GLN A 238 15.85 12.85 17.89
CA GLN A 238 15.00 14.01 17.56
C GLN A 238 13.55 13.78 17.96
N LEU A 239 12.78 14.87 18.08
CA LEU A 239 11.33 14.79 18.23
C LEU A 239 10.74 14.04 17.02
N TYR A 240 9.90 13.03 17.28
CA TYR A 240 9.37 12.09 16.29
C TYR A 240 10.40 11.15 15.65
N GLY A 241 11.60 11.00 16.21
CA GLY A 241 12.62 10.07 15.71
C GLY A 241 12.11 8.62 15.68
N ASP A 242 11.44 8.17 16.73
CA ASP A 242 10.84 6.83 16.82
C ASP A 242 9.74 6.62 15.76
N ASP A 243 8.90 7.64 15.51
CA ASP A 243 7.90 7.60 14.44
C ASP A 243 8.56 7.49 13.06
N MET A 244 9.64 8.21 12.83
CA MET A 244 10.42 8.13 11.59
C MET A 244 11.03 6.74 11.41
N ILE A 245 11.62 6.16 12.46
CA ILE A 245 12.17 4.80 12.42
C ILE A 245 11.07 3.78 12.12
N ALA A 246 9.90 3.86 12.76
CA ALA A 246 8.77 2.98 12.51
C ALA A 246 8.28 3.05 11.06
N CYS A 247 8.20 4.26 10.49
CA CYS A 247 7.85 4.46 9.08
C CYS A 247 8.91 3.87 8.13
N GLN A 248 10.19 4.10 8.41
CA GLN A 248 11.31 3.58 7.62
C GLN A 248 11.41 2.05 7.70
N LEU A 249 11.17 1.47 8.88
CA LEU A 249 11.11 0.02 9.06
C LEU A 249 9.94 -0.59 8.28
N THR A 250 8.76 0.03 8.33
CA THR A 250 7.62 -0.38 7.51
C THR A 250 7.96 -0.36 6.02
N GLN A 251 8.61 0.69 5.55
CA GLN A 251 9.05 0.80 4.16
C GLN A 251 10.11 -0.27 3.81
N LEU A 252 11.04 -0.55 4.71
CA LEU A 252 12.05 -1.61 4.53
C LEU A 252 11.40 -2.99 4.39
N ILE A 253 10.43 -3.31 5.23
CA ILE A 253 9.66 -4.56 5.16
C ILE A 253 8.94 -4.68 3.81
N ILE A 254 8.24 -3.63 3.37
CA ILE A 254 7.56 -3.61 2.08
C ILE A 254 8.56 -3.84 0.93
N THR A 255 9.69 -3.15 0.94
CA THR A 255 10.74 -3.28 -0.08
C THR A 255 11.29 -4.71 -0.14
N ALA A 256 11.59 -5.31 1.01
CA ALA A 256 12.05 -6.70 1.09
C ALA A 256 11.02 -7.68 0.51
N MET A 257 9.74 -7.53 0.86
CA MET A 257 8.67 -8.39 0.35
C MET A 257 8.46 -8.24 -1.17
N LEU A 258 8.52 -7.02 -1.69
CA LEU A 258 8.43 -6.78 -3.14
C LEU A 258 9.59 -7.41 -3.91
N ASN A 259 10.81 -7.32 -3.39
CA ASN A 259 11.99 -7.95 -3.98
C ASN A 259 11.86 -9.48 -4.01
N LEU A 260 11.34 -10.09 -2.94
CA LEU A 260 11.09 -11.53 -2.88
C LEU A 260 10.03 -11.98 -3.89
N LEU A 261 8.92 -11.24 -4.00
CA LEU A 261 7.84 -11.55 -4.94
C LEU A 261 8.29 -11.39 -6.40
N SER A 262 9.08 -10.37 -6.70
CA SER A 262 9.61 -10.14 -8.05
C SER A 262 10.56 -11.26 -8.49
N ASN A 263 11.41 -11.75 -7.59
CA ASN A 263 12.31 -12.86 -7.89
C ASN A 263 11.56 -14.19 -8.08
N ALA A 264 10.43 -14.40 -7.40
CA ALA A 264 9.63 -15.62 -7.53
C ALA A 264 8.83 -15.68 -8.87
N VAL A 265 8.63 -14.55 -9.54
CA VAL A 265 7.93 -14.50 -10.86
C VAL A 265 8.91 -14.76 -12.01
N MET A 266 10.22 -14.62 -11.80
CA MET A 266 11.26 -14.82 -12.83
C MET A 266 11.87 -16.23 -12.82
N THR A 267 11.46 -17.08 -11.88
CA THR A 267 11.84 -18.52 -11.81
C THR A 267 10.67 -19.41 -12.18
#